data_6a268283408db243e1ca853776814fa7
#
_entry.id   6a268283408db243e1ca853776814fa7
#
_cell.length_a   1.000
_cell.length_b   1.000
_cell.length_c   1.000
_cell.angle_alpha   90.00
_cell.angle_beta   90.00
_cell.angle_gamma   90.00
#
_symmetry.space_group_name_H-M   'P 1'
#
loop_
_entity.id
_entity.type
_entity.pdbx_description
1 polymer ?
#
loop_
_entity_poly.entity_id
_entity_poly.type
_entity_poly.pdbx_seq_one_letter_code
_entity_poly.pdbx_strand_id
1 'polypeptide(L)'
;MKGTITDDLALDYLKNSFTSEDIDEFQNISAKYGFSLFAHEHKPQFINGPEIWFPQIAVILSHEVMQSIVCGLATNALYDWLKVLLLSIQIKLKANLKNRPFYHVSNGEMKETTPSVHIVIEQNHIDLPVDMDQEKFEYCIDKAMETMKQLNECKKTYCIWDENTKTFKTFSYEESLKMNFSQKESSEK
;
A
#
# COMPACT_ATOMS: atom_id res chain seq x y z
N MET A 1 -8.99 11.71 13.71
CA MET A 1 -7.98 11.75 14.81
C MET A 1 -6.61 11.79 14.16
N LYS A 2 -5.85 12.90 14.32
CA LYS A 2 -4.44 12.93 13.98
C LYS A 2 -3.67 12.37 15.18
N GLY A 3 -3.59 11.04 15.27
CA GLY A 3 -2.66 10.41 16.18
C GLY A 3 -1.25 10.58 15.60
N THR A 4 -0.35 11.14 16.36
CA THR A 4 1.07 11.16 16.03
C THR A 4 1.52 9.70 16.06
N ILE A 5 1.93 9.16 14.91
CA ILE A 5 2.55 7.84 14.84
C ILE A 5 3.88 7.99 15.56
N THR A 6 4.05 7.29 16.67
CA THR A 6 5.30 7.28 17.45
C THR A 6 6.24 6.17 16.98
N ASP A 7 5.72 5.23 16.20
CA ASP A 7 6.47 4.13 15.59
C ASP A 7 7.01 4.54 14.21
N ASP A 8 8.06 3.87 13.75
CA ASP A 8 8.68 4.14 12.44
C ASP A 8 7.72 3.82 11.28
N LEU A 9 6.81 2.85 11.50
CA LEU A 9 5.83 2.41 10.53
C LEU A 9 4.52 2.00 11.21
N ALA A 10 3.39 2.32 10.57
CA ALA A 10 2.11 1.73 10.91
C ALA A 10 1.61 0.84 9.77
N LEU A 11 1.20 -0.38 10.11
CA LEU A 11 0.49 -1.31 9.23
C LEU A 11 -1.00 -1.26 9.57
N ASP A 12 -1.79 -0.63 8.69
CA ASP A 12 -3.25 -0.61 8.80
C ASP A 12 -3.84 -1.65 7.85
N TYR A 13 -4.62 -2.60 8.39
CA TYR A 13 -5.09 -3.74 7.61
C TYR A 13 -6.53 -4.13 7.92
N LEU A 14 -7.19 -4.66 6.90
CA LEU A 14 -8.55 -5.13 7.01
C LEU A 14 -8.62 -6.38 7.88
N LYS A 15 -9.65 -6.47 8.71
CA LYS A 15 -9.91 -7.62 9.58
C LYS A 15 -9.84 -8.95 8.83
N ASN A 16 -9.12 -9.90 9.41
CA ASN A 16 -8.83 -11.23 8.88
C ASN A 16 -7.87 -11.27 7.68
N SER A 17 -7.19 -10.18 7.32
CA SER A 17 -6.12 -10.21 6.31
C SER A 17 -4.89 -10.96 6.80
N PHE A 18 -4.61 -10.85 8.09
CA PHE A 18 -3.47 -11.48 8.76
C PHE A 18 -3.91 -12.19 10.05
N THR A 19 -3.12 -13.19 10.47
CA THR A 19 -3.23 -13.81 11.79
C THR A 19 -2.38 -13.05 12.81
N SER A 20 -2.55 -13.35 14.12
CA SER A 20 -1.68 -12.79 15.16
C SER A 20 -0.22 -13.18 14.94
N GLU A 21 0.03 -14.39 14.50
CA GLU A 21 1.38 -14.90 14.21
C GLU A 21 2.02 -14.15 13.02
N ASP A 22 1.22 -13.77 12.00
CA ASP A 22 1.71 -12.95 10.89
C ASP A 22 2.14 -11.57 11.40
N ILE A 23 1.35 -10.95 12.26
CA ILE A 23 1.67 -9.64 12.86
C ILE A 23 2.91 -9.71 13.73
N ASP A 24 3.05 -10.74 14.56
CA ASP A 24 4.25 -10.97 15.39
C ASP A 24 5.49 -11.12 14.48
N GLU A 25 5.37 -11.83 13.35
CA GLU A 25 6.46 -11.96 12.38
C GLU A 25 6.85 -10.60 11.78
N PHE A 26 5.89 -9.76 11.38
CA PHE A 26 6.18 -8.42 10.84
C PHE A 26 6.86 -7.51 11.87
N GLN A 27 6.42 -7.58 13.14
CA GLN A 27 7.07 -6.86 14.24
C GLN A 27 8.49 -7.35 14.50
N ASN A 28 8.71 -8.67 14.46
CA ASN A 28 10.03 -9.27 14.61
C ASN A 28 10.98 -8.91 13.46
N ILE A 29 10.47 -8.88 12.20
CA ILE A 29 11.24 -8.38 11.06
C ILE A 29 11.66 -6.94 11.32
N SER A 30 10.76 -6.06 11.73
CA SER A 30 11.05 -4.66 11.98
C SER A 30 12.08 -4.49 13.10
N ALA A 31 11.87 -5.17 14.22
CA ALA A 31 12.79 -5.13 15.39
C ALA A 31 14.22 -5.61 15.05
N LYS A 32 14.35 -6.61 14.16
CA LYS A 32 15.65 -7.11 13.70
C LYS A 32 16.48 -6.04 12.99
N TYR A 33 15.82 -5.12 12.30
CA TYR A 33 16.47 -3.99 11.63
C TYR A 33 16.56 -2.74 12.50
N GLY A 34 16.03 -2.79 13.73
CA GLY A 34 16.04 -1.66 14.68
C GLY A 34 14.89 -0.68 14.46
N PHE A 35 13.83 -1.08 13.76
CA PHE A 35 12.63 -0.28 13.52
C PHE A 35 11.43 -0.79 14.32
N SER A 36 10.54 0.12 14.66
CA SER A 36 9.27 -0.20 15.33
C SER A 36 8.12 -0.29 14.31
N LEU A 37 7.19 -1.22 14.55
CA LEU A 37 5.99 -1.41 13.74
C LEU A 37 4.75 -1.44 14.63
N PHE A 38 3.84 -0.52 14.40
CA PHE A 38 2.49 -0.52 14.98
C PHE A 38 1.52 -1.16 13.98
N ALA A 39 0.77 -2.18 14.43
CA ALA A 39 -0.23 -2.85 13.61
C ALA A 39 -1.65 -2.50 14.10
N HIS A 40 -2.53 -2.09 13.18
CA HIS A 40 -3.91 -1.73 13.45
C HIS A 40 -4.86 -2.48 12.55
N GLU A 41 -5.74 -3.29 13.16
CA GLU A 41 -6.81 -3.99 12.46
C GLU A 41 -8.05 -3.10 12.40
N HIS A 42 -8.58 -2.87 11.20
CA HIS A 42 -9.85 -2.19 11.03
C HIS A 42 -10.94 -3.12 10.45
N LYS A 43 -12.18 -2.80 10.74
CA LYS A 43 -13.35 -3.51 10.18
C LYS A 43 -13.64 -3.00 8.78
N PRO A 44 -14.20 -3.84 7.88
CA PRO A 44 -14.70 -3.39 6.60
C PRO A 44 -15.71 -2.24 6.82
N GLN A 45 -15.49 -1.14 6.15
CA GLN A 45 -16.44 -0.02 6.15
C GLN A 45 -17.16 -0.01 4.82
N PHE A 46 -18.50 -0.05 4.85
CA PHE A 46 -19.31 0.19 3.67
C PHE A 46 -19.38 1.70 3.44
N ILE A 47 -18.76 2.17 2.38
CA ILE A 47 -18.77 3.57 2.00
C ILE A 47 -19.70 3.74 0.79
N ASN A 48 -20.81 4.44 0.98
CA ASN A 48 -21.65 4.90 -0.11
C ASN A 48 -21.02 6.16 -0.72
N GLY A 49 -20.16 5.99 -1.71
CA GLY A 49 -19.52 7.11 -2.40
C GLY A 49 -18.67 6.63 -3.56
N PRO A 50 -18.11 7.54 -4.37
CA PRO A 50 -17.11 7.17 -5.36
C PRO A 50 -15.88 6.64 -4.61
N GLU A 51 -15.75 5.33 -4.56
CA GLU A 51 -14.75 4.59 -3.77
C GLU A 51 -13.39 4.69 -4.43
N ILE A 52 -12.73 5.80 -4.21
CA ILE A 52 -11.54 6.04 -4.99
C ILE A 52 -10.34 5.32 -4.44
N TRP A 53 -10.19 5.03 -3.20
CA TRP A 53 -8.96 4.46 -2.65
C TRP A 53 -9.13 4.19 -1.16
N PHE A 54 -9.81 3.10 -0.81
CA PHE A 54 -9.67 2.56 0.54
C PHE A 54 -8.58 1.50 0.47
N PRO A 55 -7.38 1.78 0.98
CA PRO A 55 -6.35 0.77 1.08
C PRO A 55 -6.86 -0.34 2.00
N GLN A 56 -6.96 -1.54 1.47
CA GLN A 56 -7.29 -2.70 2.28
C GLN A 56 -6.12 -3.03 3.21
N ILE A 57 -4.93 -2.67 2.77
CA ILE A 57 -3.68 -2.79 3.53
C ILE A 57 -2.84 -1.55 3.23
N ALA A 58 -2.57 -0.77 4.26
CA ALA A 58 -1.74 0.42 4.17
C ALA A 58 -0.48 0.28 5.04
N VAL A 59 0.66 0.51 4.43
CA VAL A 59 1.96 0.65 5.10
C VAL A 59 2.26 2.14 5.17
N ILE A 60 2.09 2.72 6.35
CA ILE A 60 2.20 4.15 6.59
C ILE A 60 3.57 4.43 7.21
N LEU A 61 4.41 5.17 6.51
CA LEU A 61 5.74 5.53 6.99
C LEU A 61 5.67 6.76 7.91
N SER A 62 6.45 6.74 9.00
CA SER A 62 6.62 7.94 9.83
C SER A 62 7.30 9.06 9.05
N HIS A 63 7.16 10.28 9.55
CA HIS A 63 7.80 11.45 8.94
C HIS A 63 9.33 11.30 8.89
N GLU A 64 9.94 10.77 9.94
CA GLU A 64 11.39 10.58 10.06
C GLU A 64 11.90 9.57 9.04
N VAL A 65 11.20 8.43 8.89
CA VAL A 65 11.53 7.40 7.88
C VAL A 65 11.39 7.99 6.48
N MET A 66 10.31 8.70 6.22
CA MET A 66 10.08 9.37 4.93
C MET A 66 11.18 10.38 4.61
N GLN A 67 11.50 11.28 5.53
CA GLN A 67 12.56 12.29 5.35
C GLN A 67 13.91 11.62 5.05
N SER A 68 14.22 10.52 5.71
CA SER A 68 15.46 9.76 5.44
C SER A 68 15.51 9.24 4.00
N ILE A 69 14.38 8.80 3.45
CA ILE A 69 14.28 8.33 2.06
C ILE A 69 14.40 9.49 1.07
N VAL A 70 13.61 10.54 1.26
CA VAL A 70 13.54 11.69 0.33
C VAL A 70 14.86 12.47 0.30
N CYS A 71 15.48 12.70 1.46
CA CYS A 71 16.76 13.40 1.55
C CYS A 71 17.98 12.55 1.14
N GLY A 72 17.78 11.30 0.75
CA GLY A 72 18.86 10.37 0.38
C GLY A 72 19.75 9.96 1.55
N LEU A 73 19.30 10.18 2.79
CA LEU A 73 19.97 9.78 4.02
C LEU A 73 19.62 8.33 4.41
N ALA A 74 18.68 7.73 3.67
CA ALA A 74 18.25 6.36 3.91
C ALA A 74 19.43 5.40 3.75
N THR A 75 19.70 4.66 4.82
CA THR A 75 20.72 3.62 4.82
C THR A 75 20.25 2.41 4.04
N ASN A 76 21.17 1.57 3.56
CA ASN A 76 20.82 0.28 2.96
C ASN A 76 19.93 -0.55 3.89
N ALA A 77 20.15 -0.47 5.20
CA ALA A 77 19.34 -1.16 6.20
C ALA A 77 17.85 -0.76 6.17
N LEU A 78 17.53 0.51 5.92
CA LEU A 78 16.15 0.97 5.78
C LEU A 78 15.49 0.39 4.53
N TYR A 79 16.19 0.38 3.38
CA TYR A 79 15.68 -0.22 2.15
C TYR A 79 15.50 -1.74 2.29
N ASP A 80 16.49 -2.42 2.87
CA ASP A 80 16.44 -3.86 3.10
C ASP A 80 15.27 -4.21 4.03
N TRP A 81 15.08 -3.43 5.09
CA TRP A 81 13.94 -3.62 6.00
C TRP A 81 12.60 -3.49 5.28
N LEU A 82 12.36 -2.37 4.58
CA LEU A 82 11.10 -2.15 3.87
C LEU A 82 10.85 -3.24 2.82
N LYS A 83 11.90 -3.64 2.09
CA LYS A 83 11.81 -4.70 1.08
C LYS A 83 11.41 -6.04 1.71
N VAL A 84 12.10 -6.46 2.77
CA VAL A 84 11.82 -7.72 3.46
C VAL A 84 10.42 -7.71 4.08
N LEU A 85 10.01 -6.60 4.69
CA LEU A 85 8.68 -6.44 5.28
C LEU A 85 7.58 -6.53 4.22
N LEU A 86 7.68 -5.78 3.12
CA LEU A 86 6.70 -5.77 2.04
C LEU A 86 6.58 -7.14 1.35
N LEU A 87 7.69 -7.85 1.17
CA LEU A 87 7.69 -9.23 0.65
C LEU A 87 6.99 -10.19 1.60
N SER A 88 7.25 -10.09 2.90
CA SER A 88 6.58 -10.92 3.91
C SER A 88 5.07 -10.65 3.91
N ILE A 89 4.66 -9.38 3.85
CA ILE A 89 3.26 -8.98 3.73
C ILE A 89 2.62 -9.58 2.48
N GLN A 90 3.27 -9.51 1.31
CA GLN A 90 2.76 -10.11 0.07
C GLN A 90 2.55 -11.62 0.21
N ILE A 91 3.55 -12.34 0.73
CA ILE A 91 3.51 -13.80 0.87
C ILE A 91 2.35 -14.22 1.77
N LYS A 92 2.22 -13.59 2.95
CA LYS A 92 1.15 -13.87 3.91
C LYS A 92 -0.22 -13.53 3.34
N LEU A 93 -0.34 -12.38 2.69
CA LEU A 93 -1.58 -11.96 2.06
C LEU A 93 -2.03 -12.93 0.98
N LYS A 94 -1.14 -13.36 0.08
CA LYS A 94 -1.44 -14.37 -0.94
C LYS A 94 -1.85 -15.71 -0.35
N ALA A 95 -1.23 -16.15 0.74
CA ALA A 95 -1.57 -17.39 1.41
C ALA A 95 -2.99 -17.31 2.01
N ASN A 96 -3.31 -16.19 2.66
CA ASN A 96 -4.60 -15.98 3.30
C ASN A 96 -5.74 -15.78 2.29
N LEU A 97 -5.48 -15.11 1.17
CA LEU A 97 -6.44 -14.86 0.11
C LEU A 97 -6.98 -16.12 -0.58
N LYS A 98 -6.18 -17.17 -0.72
CA LYS A 98 -6.64 -18.43 -1.29
C LYS A 98 -7.88 -19.00 -0.57
N ASN A 99 -8.03 -18.64 0.70
CA ASN A 99 -9.13 -19.12 1.55
C ASN A 99 -10.21 -18.06 1.80
N ARG A 100 -9.94 -16.80 1.47
CA ARG A 100 -10.82 -15.65 1.78
C ARG A 100 -10.69 -14.58 0.70
N PRO A 101 -11.43 -14.71 -0.42
CA PRO A 101 -11.39 -13.71 -1.48
C PRO A 101 -11.87 -12.35 -0.97
N PHE A 102 -11.25 -11.29 -1.46
CA PHE A 102 -11.70 -9.93 -1.24
C PHE A 102 -12.78 -9.58 -2.25
N TYR A 103 -13.78 -8.86 -1.78
CA TYR A 103 -14.87 -8.38 -2.60
C TYR A 103 -14.94 -6.86 -2.50
N HIS A 104 -15.06 -6.26 -3.66
CA HIS A 104 -15.38 -4.85 -3.79
C HIS A 104 -16.86 -4.69 -4.17
N VAL A 105 -17.57 -3.78 -3.50
CA VAL A 105 -18.96 -3.48 -3.80
C VAL A 105 -19.01 -2.15 -4.55
N SER A 106 -19.37 -2.19 -5.83
CA SER A 106 -19.53 -1.01 -6.65
C SER A 106 -20.88 -1.05 -7.35
N ASN A 107 -21.65 0.04 -7.27
CA ASN A 107 -23.00 0.16 -7.85
C ASN A 107 -23.98 -0.95 -7.43
N GLY A 108 -23.83 -1.48 -6.20
CA GLY A 108 -24.65 -2.58 -5.69
C GLY A 108 -24.24 -3.97 -6.18
N GLU A 109 -23.22 -4.09 -7.01
CA GLU A 109 -22.64 -5.36 -7.43
C GLU A 109 -21.40 -5.69 -6.61
N MET A 110 -21.30 -6.94 -6.18
CA MET A 110 -20.14 -7.49 -5.47
C MET A 110 -19.20 -8.13 -6.50
N LYS A 111 -17.99 -7.58 -6.64
CA LYS A 111 -16.95 -8.12 -7.55
C LYS A 111 -15.75 -8.59 -6.74
N GLU A 112 -15.27 -9.79 -7.06
CA GLU A 112 -14.01 -10.26 -6.50
C GLU A 112 -12.87 -9.37 -7.01
N THR A 113 -12.01 -8.95 -6.11
CA THR A 113 -10.87 -8.07 -6.42
C THR A 113 -9.61 -8.60 -5.78
N THR A 114 -8.49 -8.36 -6.43
CA THR A 114 -7.18 -8.63 -5.84
C THR A 114 -6.77 -7.44 -4.98
N PRO A 115 -6.39 -7.67 -3.72
CA PRO A 115 -5.93 -6.58 -2.86
C PRO A 115 -4.61 -6.04 -3.35
N SER A 116 -4.35 -4.78 -3.02
CA SER A 116 -3.05 -4.16 -3.14
C SER A 116 -2.52 -3.72 -1.78
N VAL A 117 -1.21 -3.57 -1.70
CA VAL A 117 -0.55 -2.96 -0.55
C VAL A 117 -0.23 -1.52 -0.91
N HIS A 118 -0.77 -0.58 -0.15
CA HIS A 118 -0.54 0.85 -0.35
C HIS A 118 0.57 1.34 0.58
N ILE A 119 1.64 1.87 0.02
CA ILE A 119 2.61 2.64 0.80
C ILE A 119 2.06 4.06 0.90
N VAL A 120 1.84 4.53 2.11
CA VAL A 120 1.31 5.86 2.38
C VAL A 120 2.41 6.73 2.97
N ILE A 121 2.67 7.85 2.32
CA ILE A 121 3.69 8.83 2.70
C ILE A 121 3.00 10.19 2.76
N GLU A 122 2.65 10.63 3.95
CA GLU A 122 1.85 11.86 4.17
C GLU A 122 0.53 11.84 3.37
N GLN A 123 0.49 12.55 2.24
CA GLN A 123 -0.66 12.62 1.35
C GLN A 123 -0.47 11.81 0.06
N ASN A 124 0.69 11.17 -0.11
CA ASN A 124 1.02 10.41 -1.30
C ASN A 124 0.76 8.92 -1.08
N HIS A 125 0.33 8.26 -2.14
CA HIS A 125 -0.01 6.84 -2.12
C HIS A 125 0.70 6.13 -3.27
N ILE A 126 1.37 5.02 -2.97
CA ILE A 126 1.97 4.13 -3.97
C ILE A 126 1.28 2.79 -3.86
N ASP A 127 0.68 2.35 -4.94
CA ASP A 127 -0.10 1.11 -5.00
C ASP A 127 0.75 -0.04 -5.53
N LEU A 128 0.98 -1.06 -4.69
CA LEU A 128 1.74 -2.26 -5.00
C LEU A 128 0.77 -3.43 -5.27
N PRO A 129 0.61 -3.88 -6.52
CA PRO A 129 -0.24 -5.03 -6.83
C PRO A 129 0.33 -6.32 -6.25
N VAL A 130 -0.48 -7.05 -5.48
CA VAL A 130 -0.04 -8.26 -4.76
C VAL A 130 -0.03 -9.51 -5.64
N ASP A 131 -0.78 -9.55 -6.72
CA ASP A 131 -1.00 -10.74 -7.56
C ASP A 131 0.19 -11.14 -8.44
N MET A 132 1.22 -10.29 -8.53
CA MET A 132 2.44 -10.61 -9.29
C MET A 132 3.33 -11.64 -8.56
N ASP A 133 4.17 -12.37 -9.33
CA ASP A 133 5.17 -13.26 -8.75
C ASP A 133 6.18 -12.49 -7.86
N GLN A 134 6.95 -13.23 -7.06
CA GLN A 134 7.84 -12.60 -6.10
C GLN A 134 8.92 -11.74 -6.75
N GLU A 135 9.52 -12.21 -7.85
CA GLU A 135 10.59 -11.49 -8.56
C GLU A 135 10.08 -10.15 -9.12
N LYS A 136 8.90 -10.17 -9.74
CA LYS A 136 8.26 -8.94 -10.23
C LYS A 136 7.86 -8.01 -9.08
N PHE A 137 7.39 -8.56 -7.97
CA PHE A 137 7.03 -7.75 -6.81
C PHE A 137 8.26 -7.09 -6.18
N GLU A 138 9.39 -7.79 -6.09
CA GLU A 138 10.66 -7.21 -5.66
C GLU A 138 11.08 -6.04 -6.56
N TYR A 139 11.01 -6.24 -7.88
CA TYR A 139 11.28 -5.17 -8.83
C TYR A 139 10.32 -3.99 -8.67
N CYS A 140 9.03 -4.26 -8.44
CA CYS A 140 8.02 -3.23 -8.17
C CYS A 140 8.35 -2.44 -6.90
N ILE A 141 8.80 -3.09 -5.82
CA ILE A 141 9.27 -2.43 -4.60
C ILE A 141 10.47 -1.52 -4.90
N ASP A 142 11.46 -1.99 -5.63
CA ASP A 142 12.64 -1.18 -5.97
C ASP A 142 12.22 0.09 -6.74
N LYS A 143 11.26 -0.03 -7.68
CA LYS A 143 10.69 1.12 -8.40
C LYS A 143 9.84 2.03 -7.51
N ALA A 144 9.13 1.49 -6.53
CA ALA A 144 8.42 2.29 -5.53
C ALA A 144 9.39 3.15 -4.70
N MET A 145 10.52 2.59 -4.28
CA MET A 145 11.57 3.32 -3.56
C MET A 145 12.17 4.45 -4.40
N GLU A 146 12.39 4.23 -5.71
CA GLU A 146 12.81 5.28 -6.63
C GLU A 146 11.76 6.39 -6.76
N THR A 147 10.49 5.99 -6.86
CA THR A 147 9.36 6.92 -6.99
C THR A 147 9.18 7.78 -5.74
N MET A 148 9.35 7.21 -4.54
CA MET A 148 9.26 7.95 -3.27
C MET A 148 10.19 9.15 -3.23
N LYS A 149 11.40 9.02 -3.78
CA LYS A 149 12.40 10.11 -3.82
C LYS A 149 11.97 11.28 -4.71
N GLN A 150 11.01 11.07 -5.61
CA GLN A 150 10.52 12.06 -6.56
C GLN A 150 9.20 12.70 -6.13
N LEU A 151 8.56 12.16 -5.08
CA LEU A 151 7.29 12.67 -4.59
C LEU A 151 7.46 14.02 -3.93
N ASN A 152 6.56 14.94 -4.26
CA ASN A 152 6.51 16.25 -3.66
C ASN A 152 5.56 16.24 -2.46
N GLU A 153 6.04 16.63 -1.29
CA GLU A 153 5.28 16.68 -0.04
C GLU A 153 4.03 17.58 -0.12
N CYS A 154 4.04 18.56 -1.00
CA CYS A 154 2.97 19.56 -1.10
C CYS A 154 1.77 19.13 -1.99
N LYS A 155 1.84 18.00 -2.68
CA LYS A 155 0.79 17.57 -3.60
C LYS A 155 0.30 16.16 -3.24
N LYS A 156 -1.02 16.02 -3.12
CA LYS A 156 -1.64 14.70 -2.99
C LYS A 156 -1.53 13.94 -4.30
N THR A 157 -0.76 12.87 -4.28
CA THR A 157 -0.36 12.13 -5.48
C THR A 157 -0.67 10.65 -5.30
N TYR A 158 -1.13 10.02 -6.38
CA TYR A 158 -1.37 8.58 -6.47
C TYR A 158 -0.45 8.00 -7.52
N CYS A 159 0.29 6.96 -7.15
CA CYS A 159 1.20 6.25 -8.02
C CYS A 159 0.69 4.83 -8.22
N ILE A 160 0.35 4.49 -9.47
CA ILE A 160 -0.20 3.19 -9.84
C ILE A 160 0.80 2.49 -10.75
N TRP A 161 1.03 1.20 -10.49
CA TRP A 161 1.90 0.37 -11.32
C TRP A 161 1.34 0.19 -12.72
N ASP A 162 2.16 0.46 -13.73
CA ASP A 162 1.85 0.16 -15.13
C ASP A 162 2.67 -1.05 -15.61
N GLU A 163 2.01 -2.18 -15.79
CA GLU A 163 2.63 -3.44 -16.21
C GLU A 163 3.31 -3.33 -17.59
N ASN A 164 2.83 -2.46 -18.48
CA ASN A 164 3.38 -2.31 -19.82
C ASN A 164 4.72 -1.58 -19.80
N THR A 165 4.82 -0.51 -19.02
CA THR A 165 6.05 0.29 -18.92
C THR A 165 6.95 -0.15 -17.77
N LYS A 166 6.44 -0.99 -16.87
CA LYS A 166 7.10 -1.43 -15.63
C LYS A 166 7.60 -0.26 -14.78
N THR A 167 6.76 0.76 -14.68
CA THR A 167 7.01 1.96 -13.89
C THR A 167 5.73 2.41 -13.20
N PHE A 168 5.85 3.32 -12.23
CA PHE A 168 4.69 3.95 -11.63
C PHE A 168 4.24 5.15 -12.46
N LYS A 169 2.96 5.17 -12.82
CA LYS A 169 2.28 6.36 -13.34
C LYS A 169 1.77 7.18 -12.17
N THR A 170 2.07 8.46 -12.21
CA THR A 170 1.73 9.41 -11.16
C THR A 170 0.53 10.23 -11.58
N PHE A 171 -0.48 10.31 -10.72
CA PHE A 171 -1.71 11.04 -10.93
C PHE A 171 -1.96 12.01 -9.77
N SER A 172 -2.43 13.20 -10.08
CA SER A 172 -3.00 14.09 -9.06
C SER A 172 -4.32 13.51 -8.54
N TYR A 173 -4.77 13.97 -7.38
CA TYR A 173 -6.08 13.58 -6.84
C TYR A 173 -7.22 13.86 -7.82
N GLU A 174 -7.18 15.00 -8.53
CA GLU A 174 -8.21 15.36 -9.51
C GLU A 174 -8.22 14.44 -10.73
N GLU A 175 -7.05 14.03 -11.22
CA GLU A 175 -6.92 13.08 -12.32
C GLU A 175 -7.41 11.70 -11.93
N SER A 176 -7.11 11.24 -10.71
CA SER A 176 -7.58 9.95 -10.20
C SER A 176 -9.11 9.91 -10.09
N LEU A 177 -9.73 11.02 -9.71
CA LEU A 177 -11.19 11.16 -9.73
C LEU A 177 -11.77 11.01 -11.16
N LYS A 178 -11.19 11.68 -12.14
CA LYS A 178 -11.65 11.63 -13.52
C LYS A 178 -11.55 10.23 -14.14
N MET A 179 -10.48 9.49 -13.85
CA MET A 179 -10.31 8.11 -14.33
C MET A 179 -11.46 7.19 -13.89
N ASN A 180 -11.89 7.31 -12.64
CA ASN A 180 -12.98 6.50 -12.10
C ASN A 180 -14.33 6.86 -12.73
N PHE A 181 -14.57 8.12 -13.10
CA PHE A 181 -15.80 8.51 -13.81
C PHE A 181 -15.82 8.05 -15.26
N SER A 182 -14.68 8.05 -15.95
CA SER A 182 -14.59 7.64 -17.36
C SER A 182 -14.77 6.13 -17.55
N GLN A 183 -14.41 5.31 -16.56
CA GLN A 183 -14.68 3.86 -16.61
C GLN A 183 -16.16 3.52 -16.45
N LYS A 184 -16.97 4.38 -15.82
CA LYS A 184 -18.42 4.19 -15.72
C LYS A 184 -19.14 4.36 -17.07
N GLU A 185 -18.73 5.32 -17.90
CA GLU A 185 -19.37 5.57 -19.20
C GLU A 185 -19.07 4.48 -20.26
N SER A 186 -17.96 3.74 -20.11
CA SER A 186 -17.61 2.65 -21.03
C SER A 186 -18.24 1.30 -20.67
N SER A 187 -18.80 1.14 -19.47
CA SER A 187 -19.49 -0.08 -19.03
C SER A 187 -21.00 -0.05 -19.25
N GLU A 188 -21.55 1.08 -19.66
CA GLU A 188 -22.98 1.26 -19.97
C GLU A 188 -23.30 1.22 -21.49
N LYS A 189 -22.32 0.84 -22.30
CA LYS A 189 -22.50 0.57 -23.75
C LYS A 189 -22.24 -0.89 -24.05
#